data_f643cc48bf8797d693d3e84fc79dafb4
#
_entry.id   f643cc48bf8797d693d3e84fc79dafb4
#
_cell.length_a   1.000
_cell.length_b   1.000
_cell.length_c   1.000
_cell.angle_alpha   90.00
_cell.angle_beta   90.00
_cell.angle_gamma   90.00
#
_symmetry.space_group_name_H-M   'P 1'
#
loop_
_entity.id
_entity.type
_entity.pdbx_description
1 polymer ?
#
loop_
_entity_poly.entity_id
_entity_poly.type
_entity_poly.pdbx_seq_one_letter_code
_entity_poly.pdbx_strand_id
1 'polypeptide(L)'
;MIFRIHILVLLFCSQILVVSASAEEVRIAVATNFLVTLKEIVRNFSRDTGHTAVVSSGSSGKLYAQIKHGAPFDVFLSADVQRPHLLEKEGLAIQGSRFVYAVGRLTLWSPDSSMINGDGKEALTNNGFKRIAIANPKTAPYGAAAQSTLQALGLWNQL
;
A
#
# COMPACT_ATOMS: atom_id res chain seq x y z
N MET A 1 -4.06 39.18 53.12
CA MET A 1 -3.74 39.56 51.70
C MET A 1 -2.91 38.48 50.98
N ILE A 2 -1.95 37.86 51.64
CA ILE A 2 -1.07 36.81 51.07
C ILE A 2 -1.84 35.56 50.65
N PHE A 3 -2.81 35.12 51.43
CA PHE A 3 -3.60 33.88 51.15
C PHE A 3 -4.45 33.98 49.87
N ARG A 4 -4.94 35.14 49.52
CA ARG A 4 -5.73 35.39 48.28
C ARG A 4 -4.85 35.34 47.01
N ILE A 5 -3.58 35.71 47.13
CA ILE A 5 -2.60 35.69 46.02
C ILE A 5 -2.25 34.24 45.66
N HIS A 6 -2.08 33.33 46.65
CA HIS A 6 -1.77 31.92 46.36
C HIS A 6 -2.92 31.16 45.69
N ILE A 7 -4.18 31.48 46.01
CA ILE A 7 -5.33 30.88 45.36
C ILE A 7 -5.45 31.34 43.91
N LEU A 8 -5.17 32.61 43.61
CA LEU A 8 -5.17 33.15 42.25
C LEU A 8 -4.05 32.55 41.39
N VAL A 9 -2.87 32.31 41.94
CA VAL A 9 -1.74 31.68 41.24
C VAL A 9 -2.04 30.18 40.95
N LEU A 10 -2.66 29.45 41.89
CA LEU A 10 -3.08 28.07 41.72
C LEU A 10 -4.16 27.93 40.64
N LEU A 11 -5.13 28.87 40.55
CA LEU A 11 -6.16 28.89 39.50
C LEU A 11 -5.58 29.25 38.13
N PHE A 12 -4.52 30.08 38.06
CA PHE A 12 -3.85 30.44 36.83
C PHE A 12 -2.96 29.30 36.28
N CYS A 13 -2.30 28.53 37.15
CA CYS A 13 -1.52 27.35 36.77
C CYS A 13 -2.37 26.17 36.25
N SER A 14 -3.66 26.06 36.67
CA SER A 14 -4.53 24.97 36.20
C SER A 14 -5.02 25.12 34.78
N GLN A 15 -4.84 26.28 34.14
CA GLN A 15 -5.28 26.54 32.77
C GLN A 15 -4.24 26.17 31.68
N ILE A 16 -3.00 25.80 32.07
CA ILE A 16 -1.90 25.62 31.09
C ILE A 16 -1.79 24.18 30.57
N LEU A 17 -2.60 23.24 31.04
CA LEU A 17 -2.50 21.81 30.68
C LEU A 17 -3.59 21.28 29.73
N VAL A 18 -4.18 22.14 28.90
CA VAL A 18 -4.93 21.63 27.73
C VAL A 18 -3.92 21.40 26.62
N VAL A 19 -3.17 20.31 26.70
CA VAL A 19 -2.50 19.75 25.52
C VAL A 19 -3.61 19.27 24.60
N SER A 20 -3.98 20.12 23.65
CA SER A 20 -4.82 19.66 22.55
C SER A 20 -4.08 18.56 21.84
N ALA A 21 -4.52 17.31 22.01
CA ALA A 21 -4.10 16.22 21.16
C ALA A 21 -4.55 16.57 19.74
N SER A 22 -3.64 17.12 18.94
CA SER A 22 -3.91 17.38 17.52
C SER A 22 -4.04 16.02 16.84
N ALA A 23 -5.16 15.81 16.17
CA ALA A 23 -5.30 14.66 15.28
C ALA A 23 -4.27 14.83 14.14
N GLU A 24 -3.28 13.95 14.07
CA GLU A 24 -2.30 13.97 13.00
C GLU A 24 -2.83 13.26 11.76
N GLU A 25 -2.44 13.75 10.59
CA GLU A 25 -2.78 13.15 9.30
C GLU A 25 -1.61 12.32 8.78
N VAL A 26 -1.85 11.04 8.47
CA VAL A 26 -0.88 10.14 7.83
C VAL A 26 -1.22 9.98 6.36
N ARG A 27 -0.27 10.23 5.46
CA ARG A 27 -0.42 10.09 4.01
C ARG A 27 0.16 8.76 3.55
N ILE A 28 -0.72 7.89 3.01
CA ILE A 28 -0.36 6.52 2.65
C ILE A 28 -0.43 6.36 1.14
N ALA A 29 0.70 6.00 0.53
CA ALA A 29 0.77 5.49 -0.84
C ALA A 29 0.56 3.97 -0.82
N VAL A 30 -0.43 3.44 -1.54
CA VAL A 30 -0.74 2.01 -1.53
C VAL A 30 -0.87 1.43 -2.93
N ALA A 31 -0.26 0.27 -3.15
CA ALA A 31 -0.50 -0.52 -4.35
C ALA A 31 -1.98 -0.91 -4.45
N THR A 32 -2.58 -0.74 -5.63
CA THR A 32 -4.04 -0.86 -5.84
C THR A 32 -4.61 -2.20 -5.38
N ASN A 33 -3.83 -3.28 -5.47
CA ASN A 33 -4.25 -4.62 -5.03
C ASN A 33 -4.55 -4.70 -3.52
N PHE A 34 -3.96 -3.82 -2.69
CA PHE A 34 -4.15 -3.80 -1.24
C PHE A 34 -5.14 -2.72 -0.77
N LEU A 35 -5.66 -1.89 -1.68
CA LEU A 35 -6.48 -0.72 -1.34
C LEU A 35 -7.72 -1.06 -0.51
N VAL A 36 -8.44 -2.13 -0.87
CA VAL A 36 -9.69 -2.51 -0.19
C VAL A 36 -9.40 -2.89 1.26
N THR A 37 -8.41 -3.72 1.48
CA THR A 37 -7.95 -4.13 2.83
C THR A 37 -7.44 -2.94 3.62
N LEU A 38 -6.65 -2.05 3.00
CA LEU A 38 -6.14 -0.87 3.68
C LEU A 38 -7.26 0.07 4.13
N LYS A 39 -8.30 0.27 3.34
CA LYS A 39 -9.45 1.09 3.75
C LYS A 39 -10.11 0.61 5.05
N GLU A 40 -10.15 -0.70 5.26
CA GLU A 40 -10.65 -1.27 6.50
C GLU A 40 -9.69 -1.04 7.68
N ILE A 41 -8.39 -1.24 7.46
CA ILE A 41 -7.35 -0.95 8.44
C ILE A 41 -7.40 0.52 8.87
N VAL A 42 -7.50 1.44 7.90
CA VAL A 42 -7.58 2.89 8.17
C VAL A 42 -8.82 3.25 8.98
N ARG A 43 -9.99 2.66 8.69
CA ARG A 43 -11.20 2.90 9.50
C ARG A 43 -10.98 2.49 10.97
N ASN A 44 -10.38 1.34 11.20
CA ASN A 44 -10.07 0.86 12.55
C ASN A 44 -9.03 1.77 13.22
N PHE A 45 -7.95 2.10 12.53
CA PHE A 45 -6.92 3.02 13.00
C PHE A 45 -7.50 4.37 13.42
N SER A 46 -8.32 4.99 12.58
CA SER A 46 -8.92 6.30 12.90
C SER A 46 -9.89 6.23 14.08
N ARG A 47 -10.66 5.15 14.19
CA ARG A 47 -11.55 4.94 15.34
C ARG A 47 -10.78 4.76 16.64
N ASP A 48 -9.68 4.00 16.61
CA ASP A 48 -8.98 3.59 17.81
C ASP A 48 -7.97 4.65 18.29
N THR A 49 -7.49 5.51 17.39
CA THR A 49 -6.45 6.51 17.70
C THR A 49 -6.92 7.97 17.62
N GLY A 50 -8.04 8.24 16.95
CA GLY A 50 -8.47 9.60 16.64
C GLY A 50 -7.67 10.28 15.51
N HIS A 51 -6.61 9.63 14.98
CA HIS A 51 -5.84 10.15 13.84
C HIS A 51 -6.55 9.90 12.51
N THR A 52 -6.19 10.67 11.48
CA THR A 52 -6.72 10.51 10.13
C THR A 52 -5.66 9.94 9.18
N ALA A 53 -6.11 9.25 8.14
CA ALA A 53 -5.21 8.78 7.09
C ALA A 53 -5.77 9.12 5.70
N VAL A 54 -4.92 9.74 4.86
CA VAL A 54 -5.21 10.03 3.45
C VAL A 54 -4.54 8.97 2.59
N VAL A 55 -5.35 8.25 1.80
CA VAL A 55 -4.89 7.12 1.01
C VAL A 55 -4.83 7.48 -0.47
N SER A 56 -3.65 7.38 -1.08
CA SER A 56 -3.42 7.49 -2.51
C SER A 56 -3.09 6.13 -3.09
N SER A 57 -3.85 5.67 -4.09
CA SER A 57 -3.64 4.35 -4.69
C SER A 57 -3.10 4.41 -6.12
N GLY A 58 -2.27 3.43 -6.48
CA GLY A 58 -1.70 3.32 -7.80
C GLY A 58 -0.86 2.05 -7.97
N SER A 59 -0.23 1.88 -9.15
CA SER A 59 0.79 0.83 -9.27
C SER A 59 2.04 1.22 -8.48
N SER A 60 2.71 0.21 -7.88
CA SER A 60 3.91 0.46 -7.06
C SER A 60 4.98 1.27 -7.79
N GLY A 61 5.16 1.06 -9.11
CA GLY A 61 6.13 1.82 -9.90
C GLY A 61 5.76 3.29 -10.08
N LYS A 62 4.48 3.61 -10.25
CA LYS A 62 4.02 5.01 -10.33
C LYS A 62 4.17 5.72 -8.99
N LEU A 63 3.80 5.07 -7.90
CA LEU A 63 3.93 5.63 -6.54
C LEU A 63 5.41 5.84 -6.17
N TYR A 64 6.28 4.87 -6.47
CA TYR A 64 7.72 5.01 -6.33
C TYR A 64 8.26 6.24 -7.08
N ALA A 65 7.85 6.42 -8.34
CA ALA A 65 8.26 7.58 -9.12
C ALA A 65 7.78 8.90 -8.47
N GLN A 66 6.55 8.95 -7.97
CA GLN A 66 6.03 10.13 -7.26
C GLN A 66 6.85 10.44 -6.00
N ILE A 67 7.22 9.43 -5.20
CA ILE A 67 8.06 9.61 -4.01
C ILE A 67 9.44 10.17 -4.40
N LYS A 68 10.04 9.64 -5.45
CA LYS A 68 11.32 10.15 -5.99
C LYS A 68 11.24 11.62 -6.45
N HIS A 69 10.08 12.09 -6.84
CA HIS A 69 9.84 13.48 -7.22
C HIS A 69 9.29 14.33 -6.06
N GLY A 70 9.41 13.85 -4.82
CA GLY A 70 9.08 14.61 -3.63
C GLY A 70 7.61 14.56 -3.21
N ALA A 71 6.81 13.61 -3.69
CA ALA A 71 5.45 13.44 -3.18
C ALA A 71 5.48 13.12 -1.67
N PRO A 72 4.70 13.85 -0.85
CA PRO A 72 4.81 13.81 0.61
C PRO A 72 4.01 12.64 1.18
N PHE A 73 4.50 11.42 1.03
CA PHE A 73 3.94 10.23 1.64
C PHE A 73 4.74 9.85 2.89
N ASP A 74 4.02 9.51 3.96
CA ASP A 74 4.61 9.04 5.22
C ASP A 74 4.79 7.51 5.22
N VAL A 75 3.90 6.80 4.51
CA VAL A 75 3.93 5.33 4.41
C VAL A 75 3.76 4.89 2.96
N PHE A 76 4.59 3.92 2.52
CA PHE A 76 4.47 3.30 1.21
C PHE A 76 4.23 1.80 1.32
N LEU A 77 3.04 1.34 0.94
CA LEU A 77 2.64 -0.06 0.87
C LEU A 77 2.77 -0.57 -0.56
N SER A 78 3.95 -1.08 -0.89
CA SER A 78 4.28 -1.61 -2.21
C SER A 78 3.80 -3.05 -2.38
N ALA A 79 3.50 -3.47 -3.62
CA ALA A 79 3.22 -4.86 -3.98
C ALA A 79 4.48 -5.66 -4.33
N ASP A 80 5.67 -5.09 -4.18
CA ASP A 80 6.97 -5.75 -4.33
C ASP A 80 7.96 -5.29 -3.26
N VAL A 81 9.03 -6.04 -3.09
CA VAL A 81 10.11 -5.72 -2.15
C VAL A 81 11.17 -4.80 -2.75
N GLN A 82 11.25 -4.72 -4.08
CA GLN A 82 12.32 -4.02 -4.79
C GLN A 82 12.22 -2.51 -4.61
N ARG A 83 11.03 -1.94 -4.81
CA ARG A 83 10.83 -0.49 -4.75
C ARG A 83 11.04 0.11 -3.36
N PRO A 84 10.51 -0.47 -2.26
CA PRO A 84 10.87 -0.04 -0.92
C PRO A 84 12.36 -0.15 -0.62
N HIS A 85 13.03 -1.23 -1.09
CA HIS A 85 14.47 -1.37 -0.95
C HIS A 85 15.25 -0.25 -1.67
N LEU A 86 14.81 0.12 -2.88
CA LEU A 86 15.43 1.23 -3.61
C LEU A 86 15.25 2.57 -2.89
N LEU A 87 14.07 2.85 -2.30
CA LEU A 87 13.84 4.07 -1.51
C LEU A 87 14.76 4.15 -0.30
N GLU A 88 14.98 3.05 0.42
CA GLU A 88 15.97 3.00 1.51
C GLU A 88 17.39 3.28 1.00
N LYS A 89 17.79 2.61 -0.10
CA LYS A 89 19.12 2.79 -0.71
C LYS A 89 19.37 4.21 -1.20
N GLU A 90 18.33 4.87 -1.69
CA GLU A 90 18.36 6.25 -2.19
C GLU A 90 18.20 7.30 -1.06
N GLY A 91 18.04 6.89 0.19
CA GLY A 91 17.86 7.78 1.34
C GLY A 91 16.49 8.48 1.37
N LEU A 92 15.50 7.96 0.65
CA LEU A 92 14.13 8.48 0.56
C LEU A 92 13.16 7.77 1.50
N ALA A 93 13.61 6.75 2.22
CA ALA A 93 12.89 6.09 3.30
C ALA A 93 13.82 5.86 4.49
N ILE A 94 13.25 5.73 5.69
CA ILE A 94 14.00 5.48 6.92
C ILE A 94 14.67 4.11 6.80
N GLN A 95 15.98 4.06 6.99
CA GLN A 95 16.76 2.83 6.94
C GLN A 95 16.25 1.81 7.98
N GLY A 96 16.00 0.58 7.54
CA GLY A 96 15.52 -0.50 8.39
C GLY A 96 14.01 -0.47 8.70
N SER A 97 13.26 0.49 8.14
CA SER A 97 11.79 0.57 8.33
C SER A 97 10.99 -0.41 7.46
N ARG A 98 11.65 -1.09 6.52
CA ARG A 98 11.02 -1.99 5.56
C ARG A 98 10.70 -3.35 6.18
N PHE A 99 9.47 -3.83 5.95
CA PHE A 99 9.04 -5.17 6.32
C PHE A 99 8.04 -5.74 5.31
N VAL A 100 7.88 -7.06 5.30
CA VAL A 100 6.87 -7.74 4.46
C VAL A 100 5.56 -7.79 5.24
N TYR A 101 4.56 -7.04 4.78
CA TYR A 101 3.25 -6.97 5.44
C TYR A 101 2.25 -8.02 4.90
N ALA A 102 2.44 -8.51 3.66
CA ALA A 102 1.62 -9.55 3.04
C ALA A 102 2.38 -10.24 1.91
N VAL A 103 1.98 -11.48 1.60
CA VAL A 103 2.47 -12.23 0.44
C VAL A 103 1.30 -12.45 -0.51
N GLY A 104 1.37 -11.82 -1.69
CA GLY A 104 0.39 -11.97 -2.76
C GLY A 104 0.62 -13.25 -3.56
N ARG A 105 -0.46 -13.77 -4.16
CA ARG A 105 -0.41 -14.88 -5.11
C ARG A 105 -1.08 -14.48 -6.41
N LEU A 106 -0.52 -14.93 -7.53
CA LEU A 106 -1.20 -14.84 -8.82
C LEU A 106 -2.28 -15.90 -8.90
N THR A 107 -3.39 -15.56 -9.57
CA THR A 107 -4.40 -16.51 -9.96
C THR A 107 -4.81 -16.25 -11.40
N LEU A 108 -5.13 -17.30 -12.13
CA LEU A 108 -5.84 -17.20 -13.40
C LEU A 108 -7.34 -17.14 -13.09
N TRP A 109 -8.04 -16.20 -13.70
CA TRP A 109 -9.48 -16.01 -13.48
C TRP A 109 -10.22 -15.82 -14.80
N SER A 110 -11.42 -16.37 -14.87
CA SER A 110 -12.37 -16.15 -15.96
C SER A 110 -13.77 -15.94 -15.38
N PRO A 111 -14.60 -15.06 -15.97
CA PRO A 111 -16.02 -14.97 -15.63
C PRO A 111 -16.80 -16.24 -16.06
N ASP A 112 -16.28 -16.99 -17.03
CA ASP A 112 -16.83 -18.28 -17.45
C ASP A 112 -16.13 -19.41 -16.69
N SER A 113 -16.86 -20.06 -15.80
CA SER A 113 -16.35 -21.15 -14.96
C SER A 113 -15.92 -22.39 -15.76
N SER A 114 -16.40 -22.56 -16.99
CA SER A 114 -16.02 -23.67 -17.86
C SER A 114 -14.64 -23.51 -18.50
N MET A 115 -14.09 -22.28 -18.51
CA MET A 115 -12.82 -21.96 -19.14
C MET A 115 -11.59 -22.45 -18.36
N ILE A 116 -11.72 -22.63 -17.05
CA ILE A 116 -10.61 -23.04 -16.17
C ILE A 116 -11.03 -24.26 -15.37
N ASN A 117 -10.87 -25.41 -15.99
CA ASN A 117 -11.14 -26.71 -15.37
C ASN A 117 -9.79 -27.36 -15.01
N GLY A 118 -9.42 -27.34 -13.72
CA GLY A 118 -8.19 -27.97 -13.23
C GLY A 118 -6.96 -27.07 -13.29
N ASP A 119 -5.91 -27.46 -14.03
CA ASP A 119 -4.64 -26.73 -14.07
C ASP A 119 -4.73 -25.47 -14.94
N GLY A 120 -4.38 -24.32 -14.37
CA GLY A 120 -4.33 -23.05 -15.09
C GLY A 120 -3.39 -23.04 -16.30
N LYS A 121 -2.35 -23.89 -16.32
CA LYS A 121 -1.48 -24.05 -17.48
C LYS A 121 -2.24 -24.68 -18.67
N GLU A 122 -3.04 -25.71 -18.41
CA GLU A 122 -3.86 -26.34 -19.44
C GLU A 122 -4.85 -25.34 -20.05
N ALA A 123 -5.53 -24.55 -19.22
CA ALA A 123 -6.43 -23.50 -19.68
C ALA A 123 -5.72 -22.47 -20.57
N LEU A 124 -4.45 -22.14 -20.30
CA LEU A 124 -3.66 -21.21 -21.11
C LEU A 124 -3.17 -21.82 -22.43
N THR A 125 -3.04 -23.14 -22.55
CA THR A 125 -2.54 -23.82 -23.76
C THR A 125 -3.66 -24.27 -24.71
N ASN A 126 -4.87 -24.46 -24.20
CA ASN A 126 -6.00 -25.00 -25.00
C ASN A 126 -6.65 -24.00 -25.96
N ASN A 127 -6.11 -22.76 -26.06
CA ASN A 127 -6.60 -21.70 -26.96
C ASN A 127 -8.13 -21.46 -26.91
N GLY A 128 -8.79 -21.80 -25.79
CA GLY A 128 -10.22 -21.58 -25.59
C GLY A 128 -10.62 -20.13 -25.36
N PHE A 129 -9.66 -19.22 -25.19
CA PHE A 129 -9.89 -17.80 -24.94
C PHE A 129 -9.37 -16.93 -26.08
N LYS A 130 -10.01 -15.79 -26.29
CA LYS A 130 -9.62 -14.82 -27.34
C LYS A 130 -8.57 -13.80 -26.85
N ARG A 131 -8.51 -13.52 -25.58
CA ARG A 131 -7.65 -12.49 -24.96
C ARG A 131 -7.32 -12.87 -23.54
N ILE A 132 -6.09 -12.56 -23.13
CA ILE A 132 -5.67 -12.55 -21.73
C ILE A 132 -5.33 -11.13 -21.33
N ALA A 133 -5.73 -10.72 -20.13
CA ALA A 133 -5.40 -9.41 -19.56
C ALA A 133 -4.42 -9.58 -18.41
N ILE A 134 -3.35 -8.81 -18.44
CA ILE A 134 -2.40 -8.68 -17.33
C ILE A 134 -2.18 -7.20 -17.02
N ALA A 135 -1.77 -6.90 -15.79
CA ALA A 135 -1.30 -5.56 -15.45
C ALA A 135 0.00 -5.23 -16.21
N ASN A 136 0.33 -3.95 -16.39
CA ASN A 136 1.53 -3.55 -17.10
C ASN A 136 2.81 -4.03 -16.38
N PRO A 137 3.63 -4.92 -16.97
CA PRO A 137 4.82 -5.47 -16.30
C PRO A 137 5.88 -4.42 -15.92
N LYS A 138 5.94 -3.30 -16.63
CA LYS A 138 6.93 -2.24 -16.36
C LYS A 138 6.60 -1.43 -15.10
N THR A 139 5.34 -1.33 -14.73
CA THR A 139 4.91 -0.44 -13.63
C THR A 139 4.18 -1.15 -12.51
N ALA A 140 3.64 -2.35 -12.75
CA ALA A 140 2.86 -3.11 -11.79
C ALA A 140 3.53 -4.44 -11.43
N PRO A 141 3.81 -4.70 -10.14
CA PRO A 141 4.44 -5.94 -9.68
C PRO A 141 3.69 -7.21 -10.09
N TYR A 142 2.36 -7.20 -10.05
CA TYR A 142 1.57 -8.34 -10.50
C TYR A 142 1.67 -8.58 -12.02
N GLY A 143 1.85 -7.52 -12.81
CA GLY A 143 2.14 -7.65 -14.23
C GLY A 143 3.51 -8.28 -14.48
N ALA A 144 4.55 -7.84 -13.78
CA ALA A 144 5.87 -8.44 -13.85
C ALA A 144 5.86 -9.92 -13.42
N ALA A 145 5.15 -10.24 -12.34
CA ALA A 145 4.98 -11.62 -11.88
C ALA A 145 4.23 -12.49 -12.90
N ALA A 146 3.16 -11.97 -13.51
CA ALA A 146 2.42 -12.67 -14.57
C ALA A 146 3.32 -12.92 -15.79
N GLN A 147 4.09 -11.92 -16.23
CA GLN A 147 5.06 -12.07 -17.31
C GLN A 147 6.08 -13.16 -16.98
N SER A 148 6.70 -13.11 -15.79
CA SER A 148 7.69 -14.11 -15.37
C SER A 148 7.08 -15.53 -15.32
N THR A 149 5.85 -15.66 -14.85
CA THR A 149 5.14 -16.95 -14.82
C THR A 149 4.89 -17.48 -16.23
N LEU A 150 4.40 -16.65 -17.15
CA LEU A 150 4.16 -17.05 -18.54
C LEU A 150 5.45 -17.38 -19.27
N GLN A 151 6.55 -16.68 -18.97
CA GLN A 151 7.90 -17.00 -19.50
C GLN A 151 8.39 -18.37 -18.97
N ALA A 152 8.25 -18.63 -17.68
CA ALA A 152 8.65 -19.91 -17.08
C ALA A 152 7.83 -21.08 -17.62
N LEU A 153 6.58 -20.85 -18.00
CA LEU A 153 5.71 -21.85 -18.65
C LEU A 153 5.96 -21.99 -20.16
N GLY A 154 6.82 -21.15 -20.76
CA GLY A 154 7.06 -21.12 -22.21
C GLY A 154 5.95 -20.50 -23.04
N LEU A 155 5.00 -19.80 -22.41
CA LEU A 155 3.77 -19.31 -23.05
C LEU A 155 3.83 -17.82 -23.45
N TRP A 156 4.80 -17.06 -22.94
CA TRP A 156 4.85 -15.59 -23.14
C TRP A 156 4.82 -15.15 -24.61
N ASN A 157 5.48 -15.86 -25.49
CA ASN A 157 5.54 -15.52 -26.92
C ASN A 157 4.41 -16.15 -27.74
N GLN A 158 3.53 -16.93 -27.11
CA GLN A 158 2.41 -17.61 -27.77
C GLN A 158 1.07 -16.88 -27.53
N LEU A 159 1.03 -16.06 -26.47
CA LEU A 159 -0.13 -15.31 -26.00
C LEU A 159 0.03 -13.80 -26.29
#